data_9e02d775162e6c84bfbdd99ec9e16015
#
_entry.id   9e02d775162e6c84bfbdd99ec9e16015
#
_cell.length_a   1.000
_cell.length_b   1.000
_cell.length_c   1.000
_cell.angle_alpha   90.00
_cell.angle_beta   90.00
_cell.angle_gamma   90.00
#
_symmetry.space_group_name_H-M   'P 1'
#
loop_
_entity.id
_entity.type
_entity.pdbx_description
1 polymer ?
#
loop_
_entity_poly.entity_id
_entity_poly.type
_entity_poly.pdbx_seq_one_letter_code
_entity_poly.pdbx_strand_id
1 'polypeptide(L)'
;LLIGILSGSLIMLFTGAIEPTALLANMGSGAAGMYETTMVAILVSAICALIHEYGGFVALIDFIKRVFKSRNGGKLGMGLLVGAMDIATANNTVAIVMANPIAKEMSEEYNISPRNAASLLDTFSCIFQGVIPYGAQMLVAISTATELGSEVSAFDIMPNLYYPFMLLISSLIFIFFVPNKGAK
;
A
#
# COMPACT_ATOMS: atom_id res chain seq x y z
N LEU A 1 -5.29 12.53 10.82
CA LEU A 1 -5.80 13.02 9.55
C LEU A 1 -6.85 14.11 9.73
N LEU A 2 -8.00 13.86 10.40
CA LEU A 2 -9.07 14.85 10.62
C LEU A 2 -8.58 16.13 11.30
N ILE A 3 -7.77 16.01 12.35
CA ILE A 3 -7.19 17.17 13.05
C ILE A 3 -6.29 17.97 12.09
N GLY A 4 -5.50 17.30 11.25
CA GLY A 4 -4.65 17.95 10.24
C GLY A 4 -5.47 18.71 9.20
N ILE A 5 -6.55 18.13 8.69
CA ILE A 5 -7.45 18.79 7.73
C ILE A 5 -8.13 20.00 8.38
N LEU A 6 -8.69 19.84 9.58
CA LEU A 6 -9.35 20.94 10.29
C LEU A 6 -8.40 22.08 10.65
N SER A 7 -7.20 21.77 11.17
CA SER A 7 -6.20 22.81 11.48
C SER A 7 -5.69 23.52 10.24
N GLY A 8 -5.43 22.78 9.15
CA GLY A 8 -5.04 23.37 7.87
C GLY A 8 -6.13 24.30 7.31
N SER A 9 -7.39 23.86 7.33
CA SER A 9 -8.54 24.67 6.88
C SER A 9 -8.68 25.95 7.72
N LEU A 10 -8.52 25.86 9.04
CA LEU A 10 -8.56 27.03 9.93
C LEU A 10 -7.41 28.02 9.63
N ILE A 11 -6.19 27.50 9.44
CA ILE A 11 -5.04 28.35 9.08
C ILE A 11 -5.31 29.08 7.76
N MET A 12 -5.83 28.40 6.75
CA MET A 12 -6.14 29.00 5.45
C MET A 12 -7.23 30.08 5.55
N LEU A 13 -8.23 29.89 6.44
CA LEU A 13 -9.24 30.92 6.73
C LEU A 13 -8.63 32.15 7.44
N PHE A 14 -7.80 31.92 8.45
CA PHE A 14 -7.18 33.03 9.21
C PHE A 14 -6.13 33.79 8.41
N THR A 15 -5.44 33.15 7.48
CA THR A 15 -4.48 33.78 6.56
C THR A 15 -5.15 34.48 5.38
N GLY A 16 -6.47 34.33 5.21
CA GLY A 16 -7.19 34.88 4.07
C GLY A 16 -6.90 34.15 2.74
N ALA A 17 -6.28 32.98 2.79
CA ALA A 17 -5.99 32.16 1.61
C ALA A 17 -7.25 31.55 0.99
N ILE A 18 -8.31 31.35 1.82
CA ILE A 18 -9.63 30.88 1.37
C ILE A 18 -10.70 31.76 2.01
N GLU A 19 -11.68 32.18 1.21
CA GLU A 19 -12.86 32.86 1.73
C GLU A 19 -13.79 31.87 2.46
N PRO A 20 -14.44 32.28 3.56
CA PRO A 20 -15.34 31.41 4.33
C PRO A 20 -16.46 30.78 3.48
N THR A 21 -16.95 31.52 2.51
CA THR A 21 -18.00 31.04 1.57
C THR A 21 -17.49 30.01 0.57
N ALA A 22 -16.21 30.08 0.20
CA ALA A 22 -15.58 29.14 -0.69
C ALA A 22 -15.13 27.83 0.00
N LEU A 23 -14.97 27.82 1.33
CA LEU A 23 -14.51 26.65 2.06
C LEU A 23 -15.41 25.43 1.86
N LEU A 24 -16.72 25.61 2.02
CA LEU A 24 -17.68 24.50 1.85
C LEU A 24 -17.74 24.02 0.38
N ALA A 25 -17.67 24.95 -0.57
CA ALA A 25 -17.63 24.62 -1.99
C ALA A 25 -16.37 23.83 -2.34
N ASN A 26 -15.20 24.23 -1.83
CA ASN A 26 -13.93 23.53 -2.04
C ASN A 26 -13.90 22.16 -1.36
N MET A 27 -14.49 22.02 -0.17
CA MET A 27 -14.66 20.72 0.48
C MET A 27 -15.60 19.80 -0.32
N GLY A 28 -16.68 20.35 -0.88
CA GLY A 28 -17.61 19.61 -1.73
C GLY A 28 -16.96 19.14 -3.03
N SER A 29 -16.21 20.00 -3.70
CA SER A 29 -15.48 19.62 -4.92
C SER A 29 -14.38 18.60 -4.67
N GLY A 30 -13.64 18.73 -3.56
CA GLY A 30 -12.66 17.74 -3.14
C GLY A 30 -13.29 16.38 -2.83
N ALA A 31 -14.44 16.35 -2.15
CA ALA A 31 -15.18 15.11 -1.89
C ALA A 31 -15.70 14.49 -3.20
N ALA A 32 -16.21 15.31 -4.13
CA ALA A 32 -16.65 14.85 -5.45
C ALA A 32 -15.49 14.25 -6.27
N GLY A 33 -14.31 14.87 -6.24
CA GLY A 33 -13.11 14.35 -6.91
C GLY A 33 -12.62 13.01 -6.35
N MET A 34 -12.93 12.68 -5.08
CA MET A 34 -12.60 11.39 -4.46
C MET A 34 -13.67 10.31 -4.62
N TYR A 35 -14.80 10.62 -5.28
CA TYR A 35 -15.91 9.68 -5.42
C TYR A 35 -15.51 8.39 -6.15
N GLU A 36 -14.85 8.51 -7.28
CA GLU A 36 -14.41 7.37 -8.09
C GLU A 36 -13.45 6.48 -7.30
N THR A 37 -12.45 7.08 -6.64
CA THR A 37 -11.50 6.37 -5.77
C THR A 37 -12.22 5.61 -4.65
N THR A 38 -13.22 6.21 -4.04
CA THR A 38 -14.01 5.60 -2.96
C THR A 38 -14.82 4.40 -3.49
N MET A 39 -15.45 4.55 -4.65
CA MET A 39 -16.23 3.47 -5.26
C MET A 39 -15.34 2.28 -5.65
N VAL A 40 -14.18 2.54 -6.24
CA VAL A 40 -13.20 1.49 -6.55
C VAL A 40 -12.76 0.78 -5.28
N ALA A 41 -12.43 1.50 -4.22
CA ALA A 41 -12.01 0.92 -2.93
C ALA A 41 -13.10 0.02 -2.32
N ILE A 42 -14.37 0.41 -2.38
CA ILE A 42 -15.50 -0.39 -1.90
C ILE A 42 -15.64 -1.68 -2.70
N LEU A 43 -15.60 -1.59 -4.04
CA LEU A 43 -15.73 -2.75 -4.92
C LEU A 43 -14.56 -3.73 -4.75
N VAL A 44 -13.33 -3.24 -4.67
CA VAL A 44 -12.14 -4.06 -4.40
C VAL A 44 -12.24 -4.73 -3.04
N SER A 45 -12.70 -4.03 -2.00
CA SER A 45 -12.90 -4.61 -0.67
C SER A 45 -13.94 -5.74 -0.68
N ALA A 46 -15.02 -5.60 -1.46
CA ALA A 46 -16.02 -6.66 -1.61
C ALA A 46 -15.45 -7.90 -2.31
N ILE A 47 -14.66 -7.72 -3.37
CA ILE A 47 -13.96 -8.83 -4.06
C ILE A 47 -12.97 -9.49 -3.10
N CYS A 48 -12.23 -8.73 -2.33
CA CYS A 48 -11.29 -9.24 -1.34
C CYS A 48 -11.99 -10.09 -0.27
N ALA A 49 -13.16 -9.66 0.22
CA ALA A 49 -13.96 -10.44 1.16
C ALA A 49 -14.39 -11.80 0.57
N LEU A 50 -14.76 -11.82 -0.70
CA LEU A 50 -15.07 -13.08 -1.41
C LEU A 50 -13.84 -13.98 -1.52
N ILE A 51 -12.68 -13.45 -1.91
CA ILE A 51 -11.42 -14.21 -1.99
C ILE A 51 -11.08 -14.82 -0.62
N HIS A 52 -11.28 -14.05 0.46
CA HIS A 52 -11.06 -14.53 1.82
C HIS A 52 -12.01 -15.68 2.18
N GLU A 53 -13.30 -15.51 1.93
CA GLU A 53 -14.34 -16.50 2.25
C GLU A 53 -14.11 -17.83 1.51
N TYR A 54 -13.69 -17.77 0.26
CA TYR A 54 -13.39 -18.97 -0.55
C TYR A 54 -11.98 -19.53 -0.34
N GLY A 55 -11.24 -19.08 0.69
CA GLY A 55 -9.94 -19.62 1.07
C GLY A 55 -8.79 -19.28 0.12
N GLY A 56 -8.95 -18.26 -0.73
CA GLY A 56 -7.91 -17.83 -1.68
C GLY A 56 -6.62 -17.41 -1.00
N PHE A 57 -6.71 -16.77 0.16
CA PHE A 57 -5.52 -16.38 0.93
C PHE A 57 -4.81 -17.59 1.54
N VAL A 58 -5.54 -18.60 2.00
CA VAL A 58 -4.96 -19.84 2.53
C VAL A 58 -4.16 -20.55 1.42
N ALA A 59 -4.72 -20.65 0.22
CA ALA A 59 -4.04 -21.25 -0.93
C ALA A 59 -2.75 -20.47 -1.30
N LEU A 60 -2.78 -19.14 -1.21
CA LEU A 60 -1.61 -18.28 -1.44
C LEU A 60 -0.50 -18.53 -0.41
N ILE A 61 -0.87 -18.65 0.87
CA ILE A 61 0.07 -18.93 1.95
C ILE A 61 0.72 -20.30 1.75
N ASP A 62 -0.06 -21.32 1.47
CA ASP A 62 0.44 -22.66 1.22
C ASP A 62 1.39 -22.70 0.02
N PHE A 63 1.07 -21.94 -1.03
CA PHE A 63 1.96 -21.80 -2.19
C PHE A 63 3.29 -21.15 -1.79
N ILE A 64 3.25 -20.03 -1.05
CA ILE A 64 4.45 -19.33 -0.58
C ILE A 64 5.32 -20.24 0.29
N LYS A 65 4.75 -20.96 1.25
CA LYS A 65 5.46 -21.90 2.12
C LYS A 65 6.08 -23.07 1.34
N ARG A 66 5.47 -23.53 0.27
CA ARG A 66 6.02 -24.60 -0.59
C ARG A 66 7.22 -24.13 -1.42
N VAL A 67 7.18 -22.91 -1.91
CA VAL A 67 8.21 -22.35 -2.81
C VAL A 67 9.42 -21.85 -2.01
N PHE A 68 9.20 -21.17 -0.90
CA PHE A 68 10.25 -20.49 -0.14
C PHE A 68 10.63 -21.28 1.10
N LYS A 69 11.66 -22.16 0.98
CA LYS A 69 12.14 -23.02 2.07
C LYS A 69 13.38 -22.49 2.79
N SER A 70 14.04 -21.47 2.26
CA SER A 70 15.24 -20.87 2.86
C SER A 70 14.90 -19.61 3.66
N ARG A 71 15.81 -19.20 4.56
CA ARG A 71 15.64 -17.97 5.35
C ARG A 71 15.45 -16.71 4.49
N ASN A 72 16.27 -16.57 3.44
CA ASN A 72 16.12 -15.44 2.50
C ASN A 72 14.86 -15.61 1.64
N GLY A 73 14.52 -16.86 1.29
CA GLY A 73 13.25 -17.18 0.66
C GLY A 73 12.06 -16.82 1.54
N GLY A 74 12.12 -17.12 2.85
CA GLY A 74 11.08 -16.73 3.81
C GLY A 74 10.85 -15.21 3.87
N LYS A 75 11.94 -14.42 3.85
CA LYS A 75 11.83 -12.95 3.76
C LYS A 75 11.17 -12.47 2.47
N LEU A 76 11.59 -13.04 1.34
CA LEU A 76 10.98 -12.73 0.06
C LEU A 76 9.50 -13.17 0.03
N GLY A 77 9.21 -14.34 0.59
CA GLY A 77 7.85 -14.87 0.76
C GLY A 77 6.95 -13.93 1.57
N MET A 78 7.46 -13.35 2.68
CA MET A 78 6.71 -12.34 3.45
C MET A 78 6.43 -11.08 2.61
N GLY A 79 7.41 -10.62 1.84
CA GLY A 79 7.24 -9.48 0.96
C GLY A 79 6.20 -9.74 -0.14
N LEU A 80 6.25 -10.91 -0.77
CA LEU A 80 5.27 -11.31 -1.78
C LEU A 80 3.88 -11.53 -1.18
N LEU A 81 3.80 -12.06 0.05
CA LEU A 81 2.54 -12.23 0.76
C LEU A 81 1.83 -10.88 0.97
N VAL A 82 2.52 -9.92 1.58
CA VAL A 82 1.92 -8.60 1.81
C VAL A 82 1.63 -7.88 0.50
N GLY A 83 2.47 -8.05 -0.53
CA GLY A 83 2.20 -7.50 -1.86
C GLY A 83 0.95 -8.08 -2.51
N ALA A 84 0.73 -9.38 -2.40
CA ALA A 84 -0.50 -10.02 -2.88
C ALA A 84 -1.74 -9.55 -2.11
N MET A 85 -1.62 -9.38 -0.78
CA MET A 85 -2.69 -8.79 0.03
C MET A 85 -2.96 -7.34 -0.36
N ASP A 86 -1.93 -6.58 -0.69
CA ASP A 86 -2.04 -5.19 -1.11
C ASP A 86 -2.72 -5.07 -2.49
N ILE A 87 -2.35 -5.92 -3.44
CA ILE A 87 -3.06 -6.03 -4.72
C ILE A 87 -4.56 -6.33 -4.48
N ALA A 88 -4.88 -7.24 -3.58
CA ALA A 88 -6.25 -7.64 -3.30
C ALA A 88 -7.06 -6.55 -2.58
N THR A 89 -6.45 -5.78 -1.68
CA THR A 89 -7.14 -4.80 -0.83
C THR A 89 -7.02 -3.36 -1.33
N ALA A 90 -6.08 -3.10 -2.24
CA ALA A 90 -5.66 -1.75 -2.66
C ALA A 90 -5.37 -0.80 -1.48
N ASN A 91 -4.98 -1.37 -0.33
CA ASN A 91 -4.74 -0.64 0.91
C ASN A 91 -3.63 -1.28 1.74
N ASN A 92 -2.49 -0.62 1.83
CA ASN A 92 -1.31 -1.13 2.52
C ASN A 92 -1.54 -1.43 4.01
N THR A 93 -2.31 -0.60 4.70
CA THR A 93 -2.62 -0.81 6.12
C THR A 93 -3.40 -2.10 6.32
N VAL A 94 -4.42 -2.34 5.51
CA VAL A 94 -5.22 -3.56 5.56
C VAL A 94 -4.36 -4.76 5.17
N ALA A 95 -3.56 -4.65 4.12
CA ALA A 95 -2.64 -5.69 3.67
C ALA A 95 -1.66 -6.11 4.76
N ILE A 96 -1.03 -5.16 5.46
CA ILE A 96 -0.12 -5.44 6.57
C ILE A 96 -0.85 -6.13 7.73
N VAL A 97 -2.03 -5.63 8.12
CA VAL A 97 -2.82 -6.23 9.21
C VAL A 97 -3.20 -7.67 8.90
N MET A 98 -3.60 -7.96 7.64
CA MET A 98 -3.96 -9.31 7.20
C MET A 98 -2.73 -10.23 7.08
N ALA A 99 -1.60 -9.73 6.61
CA ALA A 99 -0.37 -10.49 6.47
C ALA A 99 0.34 -10.75 7.80
N ASN A 100 0.13 -9.89 8.81
CA ASN A 100 0.87 -9.90 10.07
C ASN A 100 0.84 -11.25 10.83
N PRO A 101 -0.31 -11.92 11.07
CA PRO A 101 -0.31 -13.21 11.78
C PRO A 101 0.52 -14.26 11.06
N ILE A 102 0.46 -14.30 9.73
CA ILE A 102 1.20 -15.26 8.90
C ILE A 102 2.69 -14.93 8.90
N ALA A 103 3.04 -13.66 8.74
CA ALA A 103 4.42 -13.21 8.79
C ALA A 103 5.06 -13.48 10.16
N LYS A 104 4.27 -13.46 11.24
CA LYS A 104 4.73 -13.85 12.57
C LYS A 104 5.10 -15.33 12.60
N GLU A 105 4.24 -16.24 12.14
CA GLU A 105 4.55 -17.67 12.03
C GLU A 105 5.79 -17.90 11.17
N MET A 106 5.86 -17.28 10.00
CA MET A 106 7.03 -17.38 9.12
C MET A 106 8.30 -16.81 9.77
N SER A 107 8.20 -15.78 10.60
CA SER A 107 9.36 -15.20 11.29
C SER A 107 9.95 -16.17 12.32
N GLU A 108 9.10 -16.91 13.01
CA GLU A 108 9.50 -17.96 13.95
C GLU A 108 10.11 -19.16 13.21
N GLU A 109 9.44 -19.65 12.15
CA GLU A 109 9.87 -20.79 11.36
C GLU A 109 11.23 -20.56 10.67
N TYR A 110 11.43 -19.39 10.07
CA TYR A 110 12.68 -19.04 9.36
C TYR A 110 13.71 -18.32 10.22
N ASN A 111 13.48 -18.21 11.53
CA ASN A 111 14.36 -17.50 12.48
C ASN A 111 14.70 -16.06 12.02
N ILE A 112 13.68 -15.33 11.58
CA ILE A 112 13.76 -13.93 11.18
C ILE A 112 13.36 -13.07 12.37
N SER A 113 14.11 -11.98 12.66
CA SER A 113 13.73 -11.12 13.77
C SER A 113 12.40 -10.42 13.50
N PRO A 114 11.52 -10.22 14.50
CA PRO A 114 10.24 -9.52 14.34
C PRO A 114 10.39 -8.13 13.73
N ARG A 115 11.48 -7.43 14.07
CA ARG A 115 11.81 -6.14 13.49
C ARG A 115 12.01 -6.21 11.97
N ASN A 116 12.73 -7.24 11.50
CA ASN A 116 12.95 -7.42 10.07
C ASN A 116 11.67 -7.84 9.36
N ALA A 117 10.85 -8.69 9.98
CA ALA A 117 9.55 -9.08 9.45
C ALA A 117 8.64 -7.84 9.26
N ALA A 118 8.51 -7.01 10.30
CA ALA A 118 7.74 -5.78 10.24
C ALA A 118 8.26 -4.81 9.16
N SER A 119 9.58 -4.63 9.07
CA SER A 119 10.18 -3.80 8.03
C SER A 119 9.92 -4.33 6.62
N LEU A 120 9.96 -5.65 6.42
CA LEU A 120 9.64 -6.26 5.12
C LEU A 120 8.18 -6.07 4.75
N LEU A 121 7.25 -6.27 5.68
CA LEU A 121 5.83 -6.03 5.44
C LEU A 121 5.57 -4.58 5.02
N ASP A 122 6.11 -3.62 5.77
CA ASP A 122 5.96 -2.20 5.48
C ASP A 122 6.57 -1.81 4.13
N THR A 123 7.82 -2.21 3.89
CA THR A 123 8.54 -1.86 2.67
C THR A 123 7.88 -2.45 1.42
N PHE A 124 7.52 -3.74 1.45
CA PHE A 124 6.91 -4.37 0.29
C PHE A 124 5.48 -3.89 0.05
N SER A 125 4.70 -3.61 1.10
CA SER A 125 3.37 -3.00 0.91
C SER A 125 3.49 -1.63 0.25
N CYS A 126 4.45 -0.79 0.65
CA CYS A 126 4.68 0.50 0.00
C CYS A 126 5.08 0.37 -1.48
N ILE A 127 5.89 -0.66 -1.83
CA ILE A 127 6.27 -0.93 -3.23
C ILE A 127 5.04 -1.28 -4.05
N PHE A 128 4.24 -2.26 -3.61
CA PHE A 128 3.06 -2.71 -4.35
C PHE A 128 2.00 -1.61 -4.42
N GLN A 129 1.68 -0.98 -3.30
CA GLN A 129 0.71 0.12 -3.24
C GLN A 129 1.09 1.29 -4.17
N GLY A 130 2.38 1.58 -4.30
CA GLY A 130 2.85 2.64 -5.18
C GLY A 130 2.67 2.34 -6.67
N VAL A 131 2.60 1.06 -7.06
CA VAL A 131 2.54 0.63 -8.47
C VAL A 131 1.15 0.18 -8.90
N ILE A 132 0.25 -0.15 -7.97
CA ILE A 132 -1.10 -0.63 -8.28
C ILE A 132 -1.89 0.44 -9.05
N PRO A 133 -2.37 0.15 -10.29
CA PRO A 133 -3.02 1.16 -11.14
C PRO A 133 -4.37 1.65 -10.61
N TYR A 134 -5.04 0.86 -9.77
CA TYR A 134 -6.31 1.19 -9.10
C TYR A 134 -6.12 1.55 -7.63
N GLY A 135 -4.88 1.71 -7.17
CA GLY A 135 -4.58 2.17 -5.82
C GLY A 135 -4.94 3.64 -5.62
N ALA A 136 -5.33 4.01 -4.40
CA ALA A 136 -5.76 5.37 -4.08
C ALA A 136 -4.73 6.44 -4.50
N GLN A 137 -3.44 6.18 -4.32
CA GLN A 137 -2.37 7.11 -4.71
C GLN A 137 -2.33 7.35 -6.22
N MET A 138 -2.48 6.28 -7.02
CA MET A 138 -2.47 6.38 -8.47
C MET A 138 -3.70 7.12 -8.97
N LEU A 139 -4.88 6.80 -8.44
CA LEU A 139 -6.14 7.46 -8.82
C LEU A 139 -6.11 8.96 -8.47
N VAL A 140 -5.58 9.33 -7.31
CA VAL A 140 -5.40 10.74 -6.93
C VAL A 140 -4.42 11.45 -7.88
N ALA A 141 -3.31 10.80 -8.24
CA ALA A 141 -2.35 11.39 -9.18
C ALA A 141 -2.98 11.63 -10.56
N ILE A 142 -3.75 10.68 -11.08
CA ILE A 142 -4.47 10.80 -12.35
C ILE A 142 -5.51 11.93 -12.28
N SER A 143 -6.34 11.94 -11.21
CA SER A 143 -7.36 12.97 -11.01
C SER A 143 -6.74 14.36 -10.98
N THR A 144 -5.67 14.55 -10.20
CA THR A 144 -4.96 15.82 -10.11
C THR A 144 -4.35 16.26 -11.45
N ALA A 145 -3.76 15.33 -12.20
CA ALA A 145 -3.22 15.62 -13.53
C ALA A 145 -4.34 16.07 -14.51
N THR A 146 -5.49 15.40 -14.45
CA THR A 146 -6.65 15.75 -15.28
C THR A 146 -7.18 17.14 -14.93
N GLU A 147 -7.27 17.48 -13.64
CA GLU A 147 -7.66 18.83 -13.19
C GLU A 147 -6.70 19.92 -13.68
N LEU A 148 -5.42 19.57 -13.85
CA LEU A 148 -4.40 20.47 -14.43
C LEU A 148 -4.37 20.47 -15.96
N GLY A 149 -5.31 19.80 -16.62
CA GLY A 149 -5.45 19.76 -18.08
C GLY A 149 -4.54 18.74 -18.76
N SER A 150 -3.98 17.77 -18.03
CA SER A 150 -3.15 16.70 -18.57
C SER A 150 -3.88 15.37 -18.48
N GLU A 151 -4.24 14.78 -19.63
CA GLU A 151 -4.79 13.43 -19.68
C GLU A 151 -3.65 12.40 -19.59
N VAL A 152 -3.54 11.74 -18.44
CA VAL A 152 -2.56 10.68 -18.19
C VAL A 152 -3.25 9.44 -17.65
N SER A 153 -2.78 8.28 -18.07
CA SER A 153 -3.22 6.99 -17.54
C SER A 153 -2.24 6.46 -16.48
N ALA A 154 -2.68 5.47 -15.69
CA ALA A 154 -1.78 4.78 -14.76
C ALA A 154 -0.54 4.21 -15.46
N PHE A 155 -0.69 3.71 -16.69
CA PHE A 155 0.39 3.09 -17.45
C PHE A 155 1.42 4.12 -17.96
N ASP A 156 1.05 5.39 -18.09
CA ASP A 156 1.98 6.48 -18.43
C ASP A 156 2.79 6.91 -17.19
N ILE A 157 2.20 6.80 -16.00
CA ILE A 157 2.84 7.16 -14.73
C ILE A 157 3.80 6.04 -14.26
N MET A 158 3.39 4.78 -14.36
CA MET A 158 4.14 3.63 -13.81
C MET A 158 5.61 3.57 -14.21
N PRO A 159 6.03 3.79 -15.47
CA PRO A 159 7.45 3.75 -15.86
C PRO A 159 8.29 4.85 -15.20
N ASN A 160 7.66 5.92 -14.74
CA ASN A 160 8.30 7.07 -14.12
C ASN A 160 8.34 7.01 -12.58
N LEU A 161 7.87 5.91 -11.98
CA LEU A 161 7.85 5.68 -10.54
C LEU A 161 9.22 5.18 -10.03
N TYR A 162 10.23 6.01 -10.08
CA TYR A 162 11.60 5.63 -9.68
C TYR A 162 11.68 5.18 -8.21
N TYR A 163 10.90 5.77 -7.31
CA TYR A 163 10.96 5.48 -5.88
C TYR A 163 10.57 4.02 -5.55
N PRO A 164 9.43 3.47 -5.96
CA PRO A 164 9.09 2.07 -5.73
C PRO A 164 10.11 1.09 -6.33
N PHE A 165 10.65 1.38 -7.52
CA PHE A 165 11.66 0.53 -8.13
C PHE A 165 12.99 0.54 -7.39
N MET A 166 13.46 1.71 -6.96
CA MET A 166 14.66 1.82 -6.14
C MET A 166 14.48 1.17 -4.77
N LEU A 167 13.29 1.29 -4.18
CA LEU A 167 12.95 0.64 -2.92
C LEU A 167 12.94 -0.89 -3.07
N LEU A 168 12.44 -1.42 -4.20
CA LEU A 168 12.50 -2.84 -4.53
C LEU A 168 13.95 -3.33 -4.63
N ILE A 169 14.80 -2.63 -5.38
CA ILE A 169 16.22 -2.97 -5.52
C ILE A 169 16.91 -2.96 -4.16
N SER A 170 16.72 -1.91 -3.37
CA SER A 170 17.27 -1.79 -2.02
C SER A 170 16.81 -2.93 -1.11
N SER A 171 15.53 -3.30 -1.17
CA SER A 171 14.96 -4.40 -0.38
C SER A 171 15.55 -5.76 -0.77
N LEU A 172 15.75 -6.01 -2.05
CA LEU A 172 16.40 -7.23 -2.53
C LEU A 172 17.86 -7.29 -2.07
N ILE A 173 18.60 -6.19 -2.16
CA ILE A 173 19.96 -6.09 -1.62
C ILE A 173 19.96 -6.40 -0.12
N PHE A 174 19.03 -5.81 0.63
CA PHE A 174 18.89 -6.07 2.07
C PHE A 174 18.61 -7.56 2.37
N ILE A 175 17.71 -8.20 1.62
CA ILE A 175 17.35 -9.60 1.82
C ILE A 175 18.54 -10.52 1.58
N PHE A 176 19.32 -10.30 0.53
CA PHE A 176 20.35 -11.23 0.10
C PHE A 176 21.73 -10.92 0.65
N PHE A 177 22.09 -9.67 0.88
CA PHE A 177 23.46 -9.26 1.22
C PHE A 177 23.63 -8.80 2.66
N VAL A 178 22.56 -8.38 3.37
CA VAL A 178 22.72 -7.94 4.76
C VAL A 178 22.66 -9.14 5.72
N PRO A 179 23.74 -9.39 6.50
CA PRO A 179 23.76 -10.48 7.48
C PRO A 179 22.71 -10.26 8.55
N ASN A 180 21.83 -11.23 8.71
CA ASN A 180 20.83 -11.15 9.77
C ASN A 180 21.42 -11.55 11.11
N LYS A 181 21.45 -10.64 12.06
CA LYS A 181 21.51 -11.01 13.46
C LYS A 181 20.19 -11.72 13.77
N GLY A 182 20.26 -13.00 14.11
CA GLY A 182 19.10 -13.82 14.47
C GLY A 182 18.24 -13.15 15.54
N ALA A 183 17.01 -13.59 15.67
CA ALA A 183 16.17 -13.23 16.81
C ALA A 183 16.91 -13.69 18.09
N LYS A 184 17.34 -12.73 18.92
CA LYS A 184 17.73 -12.97 20.31
C LYS A 184 16.51 -12.76 21.15
#